data_f1763241d20740aa68e56958df5df314
#
_entry.id   f1763241d20740aa68e56958df5df314
#
_cell.length_a   1.000
_cell.length_b   1.000
_cell.length_c   1.000
_cell.angle_alpha   90.00
_cell.angle_beta   90.00
_cell.angle_gamma   90.00
#
_symmetry.space_group_name_H-M   'P 1'
#
loop_
_entity.id
_entity.type
_entity.pdbx_description
1 polymer ?
#
loop_
_entity_poly.entity_id
_entity_poly.type
_entity_poly.pdbx_seq_one_letter_code
_entity_poly.pdbx_strand_id
1 'polypeptide(L)'
;MTDDFTARLRLQLREAAHREEDRGGLARAGAAVRTRPTLAVGSFVAALAVGLVLVLGLWMVSSTDTETVAPDAGPRVVANVPVADALGPGTAVAFGSVWLTETNNGNILRVDPRTRRVTARIQVGSEVSLAAGDGSIWAIPRAAGGPATPLMRIDPRTNRVARIAMRAPGGGSFIGGYIVVGPRVWVIGGTSVLAVDATRNRPVREVELGGSYQIDNAFLRDGELWLTRGDRTITRLDAVTGRRLGRVPWRTPAGGYVFPYADKLIKVATRSVALAEPATGRPLWRTRLGTAVNGADVVGGRLYAEGRNGASARDTLWALDPRTGNVLGTLTVPVFGVVGSARVGQDLWLISAAGRAVVVAG
;
A
#
# COMPACT_ATOMS: atom_id res chain seq x y z
N MET A 1 -8.42 -6.96 -1.83
CA MET A 1 -9.41 -5.95 -2.29
C MET A 1 -10.39 -5.53 -1.19
N THR A 2 -10.67 -6.39 -0.23
CA THR A 2 -11.55 -6.13 0.91
C THR A 2 -10.98 -5.18 1.97
N ASP A 3 -9.67 -5.24 2.27
CA ASP A 3 -9.07 -4.41 3.33
C ASP A 3 -9.00 -2.92 2.97
N ASP A 4 -8.71 -2.59 1.71
CA ASP A 4 -8.66 -1.21 1.22
C ASP A 4 -10.08 -0.59 1.19
N PHE A 5 -11.09 -1.38 0.86
CA PHE A 5 -12.50 -0.95 0.90
C PHE A 5 -12.97 -0.73 2.35
N THR A 6 -12.63 -1.62 3.26
CA THR A 6 -13.02 -1.52 4.67
C THR A 6 -12.36 -0.31 5.35
N ALA A 7 -11.10 -0.04 5.03
CA ALA A 7 -10.40 1.16 5.50
C ALA A 7 -11.04 2.45 4.97
N ARG A 8 -11.41 2.49 3.68
CA ARG A 8 -12.10 3.63 3.07
C ARG A 8 -13.49 3.85 3.67
N LEU A 9 -14.24 2.78 3.89
CA LEU A 9 -15.58 2.88 4.46
C LEU A 9 -15.54 3.39 5.91
N ARG A 10 -14.60 2.91 6.73
CA ARG A 10 -14.41 3.42 8.10
C ARG A 10 -14.02 4.89 8.11
N LEU A 11 -13.21 5.33 7.17
CA LEU A 11 -12.81 6.73 7.04
C LEU A 11 -14.01 7.61 6.64
N GLN A 12 -14.80 7.19 5.66
CA GLN A 12 -16.00 7.90 5.21
C GLN A 12 -17.05 8.00 6.32
N LEU A 13 -17.21 6.95 7.13
CA LEU A 13 -18.13 6.97 8.27
C LEU A 13 -17.67 7.92 9.39
N ARG A 14 -16.35 7.99 9.64
CA ARG A 14 -15.80 8.99 10.60
C ARG A 14 -15.95 10.42 10.09
N GLU A 15 -15.73 10.68 8.81
CA GLU A 15 -15.95 12.00 8.21
C GLU A 15 -17.44 12.38 8.21
N ALA A 16 -18.34 11.44 8.01
CA ALA A 16 -19.77 11.67 8.09
C ALA A 16 -20.20 12.00 9.53
N ALA A 17 -19.70 11.28 10.53
CA ALA A 17 -19.96 11.54 11.93
C ALA A 17 -19.44 12.93 12.37
N HIS A 18 -18.24 13.33 11.95
CA HIS A 18 -17.71 14.68 12.24
C HIS A 18 -18.52 15.79 11.58
N ARG A 19 -19.06 15.57 10.38
CA ARG A 19 -19.94 16.55 9.71
C ARG A 19 -21.31 16.70 10.40
N GLU A 20 -21.81 15.64 11.03
CA GLU A 20 -23.02 15.70 11.82
C GLU A 20 -22.81 16.40 13.16
N GLU A 21 -21.69 16.19 13.84
CA GLU A 21 -21.32 16.91 15.07
C GLU A 21 -21.16 18.42 14.82
N ASP A 22 -20.52 18.82 13.73
CA ASP A 22 -20.39 20.23 13.34
C ASP A 22 -21.75 20.88 12.98
N ARG A 23 -22.67 20.14 12.39
CA ARG A 23 -24.04 20.62 12.13
C ARG A 23 -24.89 20.69 13.39
N GLY A 24 -24.67 19.79 14.34
CA GLY A 24 -25.35 19.82 15.65
C GLY A 24 -24.90 20.99 16.54
N GLY A 25 -23.67 21.47 16.40
CA GLY A 25 -23.11 22.60 17.13
C GLY A 25 -23.70 23.95 16.71
N LEU A 26 -24.04 24.10 15.44
CA LEU A 26 -24.63 25.37 14.91
C LEU A 26 -26.15 25.50 15.14
N ALA A 27 -26.86 24.42 15.47
CA ALA A 27 -28.29 24.43 15.71
C ALA A 27 -28.68 24.84 17.15
N ARG A 28 -27.73 25.01 18.07
CA ARG A 28 -27.98 25.39 19.46
C ARG A 28 -27.94 26.90 19.75
N ALA A 29 -27.68 27.72 18.76
CA ALA A 29 -27.60 29.20 18.93
C ALA A 29 -28.70 29.93 18.13
N GLY A 30 -29.96 29.61 18.36
CA GLY A 30 -31.02 30.42 17.74
C GLY A 30 -32.43 29.91 17.96
N ALA A 31 -33.17 30.66 18.76
CA ALA A 31 -34.60 30.82 18.76
C ALA A 31 -35.49 29.79 19.46
N ALA A 32 -35.91 30.17 20.62
CA ALA A 32 -37.20 29.82 21.22
C ALA A 32 -38.36 30.40 20.39
N VAL A 33 -39.09 29.60 19.65
CA VAL A 33 -40.44 29.93 19.18
C VAL A 33 -41.30 28.67 19.25
N ARG A 34 -42.42 28.84 20.01
CA ARG A 34 -43.53 27.87 20.16
C ARG A 34 -44.22 27.63 18.83
N THR A 35 -44.44 26.40 18.39
CA THR A 35 -45.62 25.98 17.62
C THR A 35 -45.85 24.47 17.71
N ARG A 36 -47.09 24.10 17.60
CA ARG A 36 -47.86 22.88 17.88
C ARG A 36 -47.40 21.60 17.14
N PRO A 37 -47.76 20.41 17.64
CA PRO A 37 -47.33 19.12 17.03
C PRO A 37 -48.25 18.78 15.86
N THR A 38 -47.64 18.56 14.68
CA THR A 38 -48.25 17.83 13.58
C THR A 38 -47.43 16.55 13.37
N LEU A 39 -48.10 15.44 13.44
CA LEU A 39 -47.63 14.08 13.24
C LEU A 39 -46.91 13.93 11.91
N ALA A 40 -45.61 13.63 11.96
CA ALA A 40 -44.84 13.22 10.79
C ALA A 40 -44.66 11.68 10.78
N VAL A 41 -45.63 10.99 10.18
CA VAL A 41 -45.61 9.53 9.97
C VAL A 41 -44.59 9.12 8.86
N GLY A 42 -44.03 10.09 8.14
CA GLY A 42 -43.14 9.83 6.98
C GLY A 42 -41.66 9.51 7.31
N SER A 43 -41.18 9.83 8.53
CA SER A 43 -39.76 9.72 8.85
C SER A 43 -39.32 8.33 9.35
N PHE A 44 -40.27 7.49 9.78
CA PHE A 44 -39.96 6.16 10.32
C PHE A 44 -39.68 5.11 9.23
N VAL A 45 -40.25 5.25 8.04
CA VAL A 45 -40.09 4.29 6.94
C VAL A 45 -38.70 4.45 6.28
N ALA A 46 -38.19 5.69 6.22
CA ALA A 46 -36.85 5.94 5.66
C ALA A 46 -35.72 5.44 6.57
N ALA A 47 -35.89 5.55 7.90
CA ALA A 47 -34.90 5.06 8.84
C ALA A 47 -34.83 3.53 8.90
N LEU A 48 -35.95 2.82 8.71
CA LEU A 48 -35.99 1.36 8.64
C LEU A 48 -35.38 0.81 7.35
N ALA A 49 -35.56 1.50 6.21
CA ALA A 49 -34.98 1.10 4.94
C ALA A 49 -33.43 1.24 4.94
N VAL A 50 -32.89 2.30 5.53
CA VAL A 50 -31.44 2.50 5.67
C VAL A 50 -30.84 1.49 6.65
N GLY A 51 -31.53 1.18 7.75
CA GLY A 51 -31.10 0.16 8.69
C GLY A 51 -31.07 -1.25 8.09
N LEU A 52 -32.07 -1.59 7.27
CA LEU A 52 -32.15 -2.90 6.62
C LEU A 52 -31.07 -3.08 5.54
N VAL A 53 -30.75 -2.04 4.78
CA VAL A 53 -29.67 -2.08 3.77
C VAL A 53 -28.31 -2.19 4.43
N LEU A 54 -28.09 -1.54 5.58
CA LEU A 54 -26.86 -1.66 6.36
C LEU A 54 -26.68 -3.05 6.99
N VAL A 55 -27.77 -3.65 7.49
CA VAL A 55 -27.71 -5.01 8.07
C VAL A 55 -27.54 -6.07 6.98
N LEU A 56 -28.20 -5.95 5.83
CA LEU A 56 -27.99 -6.84 4.70
C LEU A 56 -26.62 -6.66 4.04
N GLY A 57 -26.11 -5.44 3.96
CA GLY A 57 -24.76 -5.15 3.49
C GLY A 57 -23.67 -5.71 4.43
N LEU A 58 -23.86 -5.65 5.73
CA LEU A 58 -22.98 -6.24 6.73
C LEU A 58 -23.05 -7.78 6.73
N TRP A 59 -24.20 -8.37 6.44
CA TRP A 59 -24.33 -9.82 6.34
C TRP A 59 -23.69 -10.38 5.06
N MET A 60 -23.72 -9.66 3.94
CA MET A 60 -23.02 -10.08 2.71
C MET A 60 -21.50 -9.89 2.78
N VAL A 61 -20.99 -9.04 3.68
CA VAL A 61 -19.54 -8.85 3.92
C VAL A 61 -19.01 -9.83 4.97
N SER A 62 -19.89 -10.46 5.76
CA SER A 62 -19.52 -11.41 6.82
C SER A 62 -19.39 -12.86 6.37
N SER A 63 -19.70 -13.20 5.12
CA SER A 63 -19.21 -14.42 4.51
C SER A 63 -17.74 -14.22 4.14
N THR A 64 -16.87 -14.20 5.15
CA THR A 64 -15.52 -14.71 4.99
C THR A 64 -15.69 -16.18 4.63
N ASP A 65 -15.77 -16.48 3.34
CA ASP A 65 -15.36 -17.76 2.83
C ASP A 65 -13.92 -17.92 3.27
N THR A 66 -13.75 -18.53 4.42
CA THR A 66 -12.51 -19.16 4.81
C THR A 66 -12.42 -20.35 3.86
N GLU A 67 -12.10 -20.06 2.60
CA GLU A 67 -11.69 -21.07 1.65
C GLU A 67 -10.51 -21.77 2.33
N THR A 68 -10.77 -22.94 2.85
CA THR A 68 -9.77 -23.84 3.38
C THR A 68 -8.88 -24.19 2.18
N VAL A 69 -7.84 -23.39 1.99
CA VAL A 69 -6.77 -23.69 1.06
C VAL A 69 -6.27 -25.08 1.43
N ALA A 70 -6.41 -26.02 0.52
CA ALA A 70 -5.93 -27.38 0.69
C ALA A 70 -4.46 -27.31 1.15
N PRO A 71 -4.09 -27.96 2.27
CA PRO A 71 -2.80 -27.76 2.93
C PRO A 71 -1.58 -28.20 2.10
N ASP A 72 -1.74 -28.84 0.98
CA ASP A 72 -0.67 -29.65 0.35
C ASP A 72 -0.06 -29.12 -0.96
N ALA A 73 -0.52 -28.04 -1.54
CA ALA A 73 0.15 -27.50 -2.73
C ALA A 73 1.13 -26.39 -2.35
N GLY A 74 2.42 -26.69 -2.33
CA GLY A 74 3.48 -25.70 -2.21
C GLY A 74 3.40 -24.62 -3.32
N PRO A 75 4.18 -23.53 -3.22
CA PRO A 75 4.19 -22.49 -4.23
C PRO A 75 4.61 -23.04 -5.59
N ARG A 76 3.87 -22.72 -6.64
CA ARG A 76 4.17 -23.19 -8.00
C ARG A 76 4.10 -22.07 -9.01
N VAL A 77 5.04 -22.06 -9.96
CA VAL A 77 5.00 -21.14 -11.09
C VAL A 77 3.90 -21.57 -12.05
N VAL A 78 2.98 -20.64 -12.33
CA VAL A 78 1.90 -20.83 -13.33
C VAL A 78 2.16 -20.08 -14.62
N ALA A 79 3.04 -19.07 -14.59
CA ALA A 79 3.50 -18.39 -15.80
C ALA A 79 4.87 -17.71 -15.58
N ASN A 80 5.59 -17.54 -16.69
CA ASN A 80 6.82 -16.78 -16.77
C ASN A 80 6.78 -15.95 -18.07
N VAL A 81 6.35 -14.71 -17.97
CA VAL A 81 5.95 -13.88 -19.10
C VAL A 81 6.99 -12.80 -19.39
N PRO A 82 7.51 -12.69 -20.63
CA PRO A 82 8.27 -11.52 -21.03
C PRO A 82 7.32 -10.31 -21.11
N VAL A 83 7.71 -9.21 -20.50
CA VAL A 83 6.91 -7.98 -20.43
C VAL A 83 7.61 -6.81 -21.12
N ALA A 84 8.92 -6.67 -20.89
CA ALA A 84 9.79 -5.62 -21.43
C ALA A 84 11.24 -6.11 -21.47
N ASP A 85 12.16 -5.23 -21.90
CA ASP A 85 13.60 -5.55 -21.87
C ASP A 85 14.18 -5.45 -20.45
N ALA A 86 13.70 -4.50 -19.67
CA ALA A 86 14.08 -4.30 -18.26
C ALA A 86 12.94 -3.70 -17.46
N LEU A 87 12.71 -4.24 -16.26
CA LEU A 87 11.69 -3.74 -15.32
C LEU A 87 12.35 -3.18 -14.06
N GLY A 88 11.75 -2.12 -13.55
CA GLY A 88 12.11 -1.48 -12.28
C GLY A 88 11.24 -1.99 -11.13
N PRO A 89 11.54 -1.55 -9.90
CA PRO A 89 10.84 -1.99 -8.69
C PRO A 89 9.46 -1.34 -8.50
N GLY A 90 9.11 -0.33 -9.31
CA GLY A 90 7.81 0.32 -9.22
C GLY A 90 6.70 -0.59 -9.71
N THR A 91 5.83 -1.02 -8.78
CA THR A 91 4.66 -1.86 -9.06
C THR A 91 3.42 -1.31 -8.39
N ALA A 92 2.26 -1.43 -9.06
CA ALA A 92 0.96 -1.17 -8.46
C ALA A 92 -0.08 -2.10 -9.10
N VAL A 93 -1.09 -2.51 -8.32
CA VAL A 93 -2.21 -3.30 -8.83
C VAL A 93 -3.49 -2.55 -8.54
N ALA A 94 -4.14 -2.07 -9.58
CA ALA A 94 -5.40 -1.34 -9.46
C ALA A 94 -6.13 -1.25 -10.81
N PHE A 95 -7.41 -0.94 -10.75
CA PHE A 95 -8.26 -0.68 -11.92
C PHE A 95 -8.20 -1.83 -12.94
N GLY A 96 -8.18 -3.09 -12.45
CA GLY A 96 -8.14 -4.29 -13.27
C GLY A 96 -6.82 -4.51 -14.04
N SER A 97 -5.74 -3.84 -13.64
CA SER A 97 -4.44 -3.92 -14.31
C SER A 97 -3.29 -4.01 -13.32
N VAL A 98 -2.19 -4.58 -13.78
CA VAL A 98 -0.88 -4.50 -13.13
C VAL A 98 -0.10 -3.37 -13.81
N TRP A 99 0.44 -2.48 -13.02
CA TRP A 99 1.23 -1.32 -13.48
C TRP A 99 2.67 -1.55 -13.07
N LEU A 100 3.57 -1.53 -14.05
CA LEU A 100 4.99 -1.83 -13.89
C LEU A 100 5.82 -0.70 -14.44
N THR A 101 7.02 -0.50 -13.90
CA THR A 101 7.97 0.48 -14.45
C THR A 101 8.96 -0.20 -15.38
N GLU A 102 9.23 0.42 -16.53
CA GLU A 102 10.26 0.03 -17.47
C GLU A 102 11.48 0.93 -17.26
N THR A 103 12.62 0.34 -16.87
CA THR A 103 13.78 1.12 -16.41
C THR A 103 14.45 1.88 -17.54
N ASN A 104 14.70 1.23 -18.68
CA ASN A 104 15.52 1.80 -19.75
C ASN A 104 14.83 2.91 -20.55
N ASN A 105 13.50 2.83 -20.66
CA ASN A 105 12.72 3.70 -21.54
C ASN A 105 11.89 4.75 -20.79
N GLY A 106 11.91 4.73 -19.44
CA GLY A 106 11.14 5.65 -18.64
C GLY A 106 9.64 5.54 -18.86
N ASN A 107 9.13 4.33 -19.08
CA ASN A 107 7.72 4.06 -19.27
C ASN A 107 7.08 3.47 -18.02
N ILE A 108 5.78 3.66 -17.89
CA ILE A 108 4.89 2.83 -17.08
C ILE A 108 4.15 1.92 -18.04
N LEU A 109 4.22 0.63 -17.78
CA LEU A 109 3.52 -0.41 -18.53
C LEU A 109 2.22 -0.75 -17.82
N ARG A 110 1.12 -0.78 -18.55
CA ARG A 110 -0.15 -1.32 -18.10
C ARG A 110 -0.30 -2.73 -18.63
N VAL A 111 -0.45 -3.71 -17.75
CA VAL A 111 -0.56 -5.12 -18.09
C VAL A 111 -1.94 -5.64 -17.68
N ASP A 112 -2.62 -6.30 -18.58
CA ASP A 112 -3.84 -7.05 -18.26
C ASP A 112 -3.45 -8.34 -17.53
N PRO A 113 -3.90 -8.55 -16.28
CA PRO A 113 -3.50 -9.72 -15.51
C PRO A 113 -4.08 -11.04 -16.05
N ARG A 114 -5.19 -11.00 -16.78
CA ARG A 114 -5.84 -12.21 -17.34
C ARG A 114 -5.11 -12.69 -18.57
N THR A 115 -4.84 -11.78 -19.51
CA THR A 115 -4.14 -12.11 -20.77
C THR A 115 -2.63 -12.05 -20.63
N ARG A 116 -2.13 -11.40 -19.54
CA ARG A 116 -0.70 -11.17 -19.26
C ARG A 116 0.00 -10.37 -20.36
N ARG A 117 -0.75 -9.53 -21.08
CA ARG A 117 -0.23 -8.69 -22.17
C ARG A 117 -0.16 -7.23 -21.76
N VAL A 118 0.85 -6.54 -22.28
CA VAL A 118 0.95 -5.09 -22.16
C VAL A 118 -0.15 -4.45 -23.01
N THR A 119 -1.03 -3.70 -22.37
CA THR A 119 -2.15 -3.00 -23.03
C THR A 119 -1.87 -1.52 -23.28
N ALA A 120 -0.91 -0.92 -22.55
CA ALA A 120 -0.43 0.44 -22.80
C ALA A 120 1.01 0.62 -22.33
N ARG A 121 1.72 1.52 -23.00
CA ARG A 121 3.01 2.09 -22.58
C ARG A 121 2.83 3.60 -22.42
N ILE A 122 3.12 4.10 -21.22
CA ILE A 122 2.88 5.49 -20.84
C ILE A 122 4.22 6.14 -20.55
N GLN A 123 4.63 7.07 -21.40
CA GLN A 123 5.91 7.77 -21.28
C GLN A 123 5.89 8.72 -20.09
N VAL A 124 6.80 8.55 -19.15
CA VAL A 124 6.98 9.42 -17.97
C VAL A 124 8.38 10.03 -17.89
N GLY A 125 9.33 9.50 -18.66
CA GLY A 125 10.65 10.08 -18.87
C GLY A 125 11.74 9.59 -17.91
N SER A 126 11.40 8.82 -16.88
CA SER A 126 12.36 8.28 -15.92
C SER A 126 11.80 7.06 -15.20
N GLU A 127 12.66 6.33 -14.51
CA GLU A 127 12.21 5.31 -13.56
C GLU A 127 11.44 5.96 -12.40
N VAL A 128 10.31 5.39 -12.03
CA VAL A 128 9.42 5.94 -11.03
C VAL A 128 9.06 4.92 -9.95
N SER A 129 8.73 5.40 -8.75
CA SER A 129 7.94 4.64 -7.77
C SER A 129 6.47 4.82 -8.07
N LEU A 130 5.67 3.77 -7.88
CA LEU A 130 4.24 3.75 -8.16
C LEU A 130 3.42 3.53 -6.90
N ALA A 131 2.24 4.13 -6.87
CA ALA A 131 1.18 3.80 -5.94
C ALA A 131 -0.18 3.97 -6.62
N ALA A 132 -1.18 3.25 -6.15
CA ALA A 132 -2.54 3.33 -6.65
C ALA A 132 -3.50 3.78 -5.56
N GLY A 133 -4.46 4.61 -5.91
CA GLY A 133 -5.52 5.04 -5.02
C GLY A 133 -6.13 6.35 -5.48
N ASP A 134 -7.21 6.76 -4.83
CA ASP A 134 -7.95 7.98 -5.15
C ASP A 134 -8.29 8.10 -6.65
N GLY A 135 -8.72 6.98 -7.24
CA GLY A 135 -9.12 6.91 -8.65
C GLY A 135 -7.98 7.05 -9.66
N SER A 136 -6.71 6.98 -9.25
CA SER A 136 -5.55 7.25 -10.10
C SER A 136 -4.37 6.34 -9.78
N ILE A 137 -3.43 6.28 -10.74
CA ILE A 137 -2.08 5.80 -10.49
C ILE A 137 -1.20 7.03 -10.24
N TRP A 138 -0.42 6.97 -9.20
CA TRP A 138 0.51 8.01 -8.78
C TRP A 138 1.94 7.54 -9.03
N ALA A 139 2.76 8.42 -9.58
CA ALA A 139 4.14 8.11 -9.90
C ALA A 139 5.07 9.26 -9.51
N ILE A 140 6.24 8.91 -8.97
CA ILE A 140 7.29 9.88 -8.65
C ILE A 140 8.63 9.38 -9.17
N PRO A 141 9.45 10.22 -9.81
CA PRO A 141 10.80 9.85 -10.22
C PRO A 141 11.64 9.38 -9.06
N ARG A 142 12.37 8.26 -9.24
CA ARG A 142 13.25 7.69 -8.22
C ARG A 142 14.59 8.39 -8.11
N ALA A 143 15.04 8.99 -9.22
CA ALA A 143 16.30 9.71 -9.32
C ALA A 143 16.05 11.09 -9.93
N ALA A 144 15.51 12.01 -9.15
CA ALA A 144 15.40 13.40 -9.57
C ALA A 144 16.53 14.19 -8.91
N GLY A 145 17.49 14.57 -9.72
CA GLY A 145 18.68 15.34 -9.28
C GLY A 145 18.41 16.83 -9.10
N GLY A 146 17.23 17.24 -8.63
CA GLY A 146 16.93 18.65 -8.46
C GLY A 146 15.80 18.93 -7.47
N PRO A 147 15.66 20.19 -7.01
CA PRO A 147 14.64 20.57 -6.04
C PRO A 147 13.22 20.52 -6.61
N ALA A 148 13.06 20.52 -7.94
CA ALA A 148 11.75 20.45 -8.59
C ALA A 148 11.53 19.05 -9.18
N THR A 149 10.65 18.27 -8.56
CA THR A 149 10.28 16.93 -9.01
C THR A 149 8.78 16.88 -9.19
N PRO A 150 8.26 16.56 -10.38
CA PRO A 150 6.84 16.45 -10.57
C PRO A 150 6.32 15.15 -9.94
N LEU A 151 5.26 15.25 -9.15
CA LEU A 151 4.38 14.10 -8.88
C LEU A 151 3.48 13.93 -10.11
N MET A 152 3.42 12.74 -10.64
CA MET A 152 2.58 12.41 -11.80
C MET A 152 1.31 11.69 -11.33
N ARG A 153 0.19 12.13 -11.86
CA ARG A 153 -1.10 11.50 -11.72
C ARG A 153 -1.54 10.93 -13.05
N ILE A 154 -1.75 9.65 -13.14
CA ILE A 154 -2.18 8.95 -14.35
C ILE A 154 -3.64 8.53 -14.20
N ASP A 155 -4.47 8.96 -15.14
CA ASP A 155 -5.85 8.51 -15.25
C ASP A 155 -5.88 7.08 -15.81
N PRO A 156 -6.38 6.09 -15.06
CA PRO A 156 -6.35 4.69 -15.49
C PRO A 156 -7.32 4.37 -16.66
N ARG A 157 -8.24 5.27 -16.99
CA ARG A 157 -9.18 5.08 -18.11
C ARG A 157 -8.62 5.58 -19.42
N THR A 158 -7.89 6.70 -19.37
CA THR A 158 -7.39 7.38 -20.58
C THR A 158 -5.88 7.28 -20.75
N ASN A 159 -5.15 6.80 -19.74
CA ASN A 159 -3.68 6.79 -19.64
C ASN A 159 -3.04 8.18 -19.72
N ARG A 160 -3.80 9.25 -19.55
CA ARG A 160 -3.29 10.61 -19.56
C ARG A 160 -2.51 10.91 -18.29
N VAL A 161 -1.39 11.60 -18.44
CA VAL A 161 -0.50 11.99 -17.34
C VAL A 161 -0.66 13.47 -17.05
N ALA A 162 -1.08 13.80 -15.84
CA ALA A 162 -1.02 15.15 -15.29
C ALA A 162 0.23 15.27 -14.40
N ARG A 163 0.98 16.35 -14.55
CA ARG A 163 2.17 16.64 -13.73
C ARG A 163 1.84 17.71 -12.71
N ILE A 164 2.08 17.41 -11.45
CA ILE A 164 1.86 18.28 -10.31
C ILE A 164 3.23 18.80 -9.90
N ALA A 165 3.46 20.09 -10.09
CA ALA A 165 4.70 20.71 -9.66
C ALA A 165 4.81 20.67 -8.14
N MET A 166 5.92 20.16 -7.64
CA MET A 166 6.24 20.15 -6.21
C MET A 166 7.75 20.26 -5.99
N ARG A 167 8.12 20.69 -4.80
CA ARG A 167 9.50 20.58 -4.33
C ARG A 167 9.70 19.24 -3.61
N ALA A 168 10.90 18.73 -3.68
CA ALA A 168 11.27 17.57 -2.89
C ALA A 168 11.07 17.89 -1.40
N PRO A 169 10.43 17.00 -0.61
CA PRO A 169 10.34 17.17 0.83
C PRO A 169 11.73 17.35 1.45
N GLY A 170 11.88 18.32 2.36
CA GLY A 170 13.16 18.67 2.96
C GLY A 170 14.11 19.45 2.06
N GLY A 171 13.66 19.92 0.88
CA GLY A 171 14.45 20.74 -0.05
C GLY A 171 15.63 20.02 -0.71
N GLY A 172 15.77 18.72 -0.49
CA GLY A 172 16.85 17.88 -0.99
C GLY A 172 16.53 17.25 -2.36
N SER A 173 17.40 16.33 -2.77
CA SER A 173 17.19 15.47 -3.95
C SER A 173 16.24 14.34 -3.61
N PHE A 174 15.26 14.04 -4.48
CA PHE A 174 14.45 12.83 -4.36
C PHE A 174 15.30 11.61 -4.75
N ILE A 175 15.91 10.96 -3.76
CA ILE A 175 16.55 9.67 -3.96
C ILE A 175 15.67 8.63 -3.28
N GLY A 176 15.07 7.73 -4.06
CA GLY A 176 14.27 6.64 -3.52
C GLY A 176 12.90 7.04 -2.96
N GLY A 177 12.26 8.09 -3.50
CA GLY A 177 10.95 8.53 -3.03
C GLY A 177 9.87 7.46 -3.08
N TYR A 178 9.01 7.45 -2.08
CA TYR A 178 7.84 6.58 -1.98
C TYR A 178 6.56 7.38 -2.05
N ILE A 179 5.49 6.71 -2.45
CA ILE A 179 4.14 7.29 -2.43
C ILE A 179 3.26 6.37 -1.61
N VAL A 180 2.51 6.95 -0.69
CA VAL A 180 1.47 6.24 0.07
C VAL A 180 0.15 6.95 -0.20
N VAL A 181 -0.83 6.22 -0.71
CA VAL A 181 -2.15 6.76 -1.05
C VAL A 181 -3.18 6.27 -0.03
N GLY A 182 -3.84 7.21 0.61
CA GLY A 182 -4.90 6.99 1.56
C GLY A 182 -5.89 8.16 1.52
N PRO A 183 -6.27 8.74 2.65
CA PRO A 183 -7.10 9.95 2.68
C PRO A 183 -6.38 11.17 2.09
N ARG A 184 -5.07 11.08 1.98
CA ARG A 184 -4.17 12.00 1.26
C ARG A 184 -3.21 11.19 0.43
N VAL A 185 -2.62 11.82 -0.57
CA VAL A 185 -1.43 11.30 -1.25
C VAL A 185 -0.21 11.81 -0.50
N TRP A 186 0.53 10.91 0.11
CA TRP A 186 1.75 11.22 0.83
C TRP A 186 2.95 10.93 -0.05
N VAL A 187 3.74 11.94 -0.31
CA VAL A 187 5.02 11.82 -0.98
C VAL A 187 6.11 11.86 0.07
N ILE A 188 6.94 10.82 0.08
CA ILE A 188 7.92 10.56 1.11
C ILE A 188 9.30 10.69 0.49
N GLY A 189 10.14 11.54 1.04
CA GLY A 189 11.50 11.72 0.58
C GLY A 189 12.41 12.28 1.65
N GLY A 190 13.63 11.78 1.71
CA GLY A 190 14.61 12.24 2.70
C GLY A 190 14.10 12.09 4.14
N THR A 191 14.06 13.20 4.86
CA THR A 191 13.63 13.28 6.28
C THR A 191 12.24 13.88 6.46
N SER A 192 11.51 14.11 5.37
CA SER A 192 10.21 14.80 5.35
C SER A 192 9.16 14.01 4.58
N VAL A 193 7.91 14.33 4.83
CA VAL A 193 6.77 13.85 4.05
C VAL A 193 5.91 15.03 3.61
N LEU A 194 5.39 14.96 2.40
CA LEU A 194 4.57 15.99 1.77
C LEU A 194 3.17 15.45 1.50
N ALA A 195 2.15 16.07 2.09
CA ALA A 195 0.76 15.79 1.77
C ALA A 195 0.34 16.52 0.50
N VAL A 196 -0.32 15.80 -0.40
CA VAL A 196 -0.90 16.32 -1.63
C VAL A 196 -2.41 16.14 -1.60
N ASP A 197 -3.13 17.23 -1.90
CA ASP A 197 -4.57 17.19 -2.13
C ASP A 197 -4.83 16.69 -3.56
N ALA A 198 -5.33 15.47 -3.67
CA ALA A 198 -5.59 14.83 -4.95
C ALA A 198 -6.74 15.49 -5.73
N THR A 199 -7.68 16.13 -5.05
CA THR A 199 -8.79 16.84 -5.72
C THR A 199 -8.30 18.11 -6.37
N ARG A 200 -7.39 18.84 -5.69
CA ARG A 200 -6.85 20.11 -6.19
C ARG A 200 -5.52 19.96 -6.95
N ASN A 201 -4.96 18.75 -6.98
CA ASN A 201 -3.66 18.46 -7.58
C ASN A 201 -2.55 19.41 -7.09
N ARG A 202 -2.46 19.63 -5.78
CA ARG A 202 -1.44 20.53 -5.22
C ARG A 202 -0.92 20.04 -3.86
N PRO A 203 0.34 20.33 -3.53
CA PRO A 203 0.86 20.17 -2.19
C PRO A 203 0.07 21.04 -1.19
N VAL A 204 -0.19 20.49 0.01
CA VAL A 204 -0.96 21.20 1.04
C VAL A 204 -0.21 21.27 2.37
N ARG A 205 0.69 20.34 2.65
CA ARG A 205 1.43 20.34 3.91
C ARG A 205 2.69 19.52 3.80
N GLU A 206 3.78 20.07 4.31
CA GLU A 206 5.02 19.34 4.57
C GLU A 206 5.18 19.09 6.07
N VAL A 207 5.67 17.91 6.41
CA VAL A 207 5.97 17.52 7.79
C VAL A 207 7.42 17.06 7.84
N GLU A 208 8.29 17.89 8.40
CA GLU A 208 9.66 17.52 8.69
C GLU A 208 9.70 16.62 9.92
N LEU A 209 10.41 15.49 9.84
CA LEU A 209 10.55 14.58 10.97
C LEU A 209 11.76 14.92 11.85
N GLY A 210 12.65 15.75 11.33
CA GLY A 210 13.92 16.13 11.97
C GLY A 210 14.94 15.01 12.01
N GLY A 211 16.19 15.37 12.37
CA GLY A 211 17.32 14.43 12.37
C GLY A 211 17.86 14.10 10.99
N SER A 212 18.94 13.32 10.93
CA SER A 212 19.71 13.03 9.71
C SER A 212 19.30 11.72 9.00
N TYR A 213 18.43 10.92 9.62
CA TYR A 213 18.07 9.62 9.06
C TYR A 213 16.91 9.72 8.08
N GLN A 214 17.10 9.14 6.92
CA GLN A 214 16.08 9.05 5.89
C GLN A 214 14.91 8.13 6.31
N ILE A 215 13.79 8.30 5.63
CA ILE A 215 12.64 7.41 5.75
C ILE A 215 12.88 6.24 4.80
N ASP A 216 12.94 5.02 5.35
CA ASP A 216 13.25 3.80 4.59
C ASP A 216 12.00 3.10 4.09
N ASN A 217 10.88 3.23 4.82
CA ASN A 217 9.60 2.63 4.45
C ASN A 217 8.44 3.41 5.05
N ALA A 218 7.27 3.31 4.41
CA ALA A 218 6.05 3.94 4.88
C ALA A 218 4.82 3.09 4.52
N PHE A 219 3.83 3.09 5.39
CA PHE A 219 2.56 2.42 5.17
C PHE A 219 1.44 3.06 6.00
N LEU A 220 0.20 2.79 5.59
CA LEU A 220 -0.99 3.20 6.34
C LEU A 220 -1.47 2.06 7.24
N ARG A 221 -1.86 2.43 8.46
CA ARG A 221 -2.49 1.55 9.42
C ARG A 221 -3.44 2.33 10.32
N ASP A 222 -4.68 1.89 10.43
CA ASP A 222 -5.69 2.42 11.35
C ASP A 222 -5.83 3.96 11.30
N GLY A 223 -5.79 4.55 10.09
CA GLY A 223 -5.87 6.00 9.88
C GLY A 223 -4.56 6.75 10.18
N GLU A 224 -3.47 6.04 10.43
CA GLU A 224 -2.16 6.60 10.69
C GLU A 224 -1.19 6.30 9.54
N LEU A 225 -0.30 7.23 9.25
CA LEU A 225 0.87 7.01 8.40
C LEU A 225 2.05 6.63 9.31
N TRP A 226 2.53 5.42 9.13
CA TRP A 226 3.68 4.86 9.85
C TRP A 226 4.92 5.03 8.98
N LEU A 227 5.96 5.61 9.54
CA LEU A 227 7.21 5.97 8.85
C LEU A 227 8.37 5.32 9.56
N THR A 228 9.03 4.37 8.91
CA THR A 228 10.25 3.76 9.43
C THR A 228 11.47 4.53 8.95
N ARG A 229 12.49 4.67 9.80
CA ARG A 229 13.67 5.49 9.52
C ARG A 229 14.95 4.69 9.63
N GLY A 230 16.03 5.18 9.03
CA GLY A 230 17.35 4.54 9.06
C GLY A 230 17.93 4.31 10.45
N ASP A 231 17.50 5.10 11.47
CA ASP A 231 17.80 4.83 12.88
C ASP A 231 16.93 3.73 13.49
N ARG A 232 16.11 3.07 12.66
CA ARG A 232 15.20 2.00 13.03
C ARG A 232 14.02 2.44 13.91
N THR A 233 13.82 3.73 14.11
CA THR A 233 12.64 4.25 14.80
C THR A 233 11.42 4.27 13.86
N ILE A 234 10.23 4.22 14.43
CA ILE A 234 8.97 4.35 13.71
C ILE A 234 8.23 5.57 14.26
N THR A 235 7.97 6.53 13.39
CA THR A 235 7.15 7.71 13.69
C THR A 235 5.75 7.50 13.14
N ARG A 236 4.72 7.92 13.88
CA ARG A 236 3.32 7.87 13.45
C ARG A 236 2.80 9.29 13.25
N LEU A 237 2.11 9.47 12.13
CA LEU A 237 1.37 10.69 11.82
C LEU A 237 -0.10 10.34 11.62
N ASP A 238 -0.98 11.25 11.94
CA ASP A 238 -2.37 11.18 11.51
C ASP A 238 -2.41 11.31 9.98
N ALA A 239 -3.02 10.34 9.30
CA ALA A 239 -2.95 10.24 7.84
C ALA A 239 -3.78 11.32 7.10
N VAL A 240 -4.68 12.02 7.80
CA VAL A 240 -5.48 13.12 7.24
C VAL A 240 -4.79 14.46 7.44
N THR A 241 -4.39 14.72 8.69
CA THR A 241 -3.90 16.03 9.09
C THR A 241 -2.37 16.16 9.06
N GLY A 242 -1.64 15.06 9.07
CA GLY A 242 -0.18 15.04 9.22
C GLY A 242 0.30 15.42 10.62
N ARG A 243 -0.58 15.49 11.61
CA ARG A 243 -0.20 15.73 13.00
C ARG A 243 0.63 14.56 13.53
N ARG A 244 1.73 14.86 14.21
CA ARG A 244 2.53 13.80 14.85
C ARG A 244 1.75 13.18 16.01
N LEU A 245 1.67 11.86 16.01
CA LEU A 245 1.03 11.05 17.06
C LEU A 245 2.06 10.48 18.02
N GLY A 246 3.35 10.54 17.67
CA GLY A 246 4.44 10.04 18.48
C GLY A 246 5.25 8.95 17.78
N ARG A 247 6.04 8.21 18.57
CA ARG A 247 6.85 7.08 18.12
C ARG A 247 6.35 5.79 18.77
N VAL A 248 6.53 4.67 18.09
CA VAL A 248 6.35 3.38 18.75
C VAL A 248 7.54 3.09 19.69
N PRO A 249 7.34 2.37 20.82
CA PRO A 249 8.40 2.16 21.84
C PRO A 249 9.42 1.10 21.44
N TRP A 250 9.36 0.56 20.24
CA TRP A 250 10.29 -0.46 19.73
C TRP A 250 10.88 -0.05 18.38
N ARG A 251 11.89 -0.78 17.91
CA ARG A 251 12.61 -0.51 16.67
C ARG A 251 12.40 -1.59 15.63
N THR A 252 12.52 -1.21 14.34
CA THR A 252 12.54 -2.19 13.24
C THR A 252 13.75 -3.12 13.36
N PRO A 253 13.73 -4.32 12.75
CA PRO A 253 14.90 -5.16 12.64
C PRO A 253 16.07 -4.42 11.95
N ALA A 254 17.28 -4.76 12.32
CA ALA A 254 18.44 -4.25 11.60
C ALA A 254 18.45 -4.77 10.15
N GLY A 255 18.65 -3.88 9.18
CA GLY A 255 18.61 -4.21 7.76
C GLY A 255 17.26 -4.77 7.28
N GLY A 256 16.18 -4.43 7.98
CA GLY A 256 14.85 -4.93 7.67
C GLY A 256 13.77 -3.85 7.75
N TYR A 257 12.54 -4.26 7.46
CA TYR A 257 11.38 -3.39 7.44
C TYR A 257 10.16 -4.06 8.08
N VAL A 258 9.07 -3.32 8.16
CA VAL A 258 7.79 -3.81 8.67
C VAL A 258 6.66 -3.37 7.74
N PHE A 259 5.60 -4.18 7.67
CA PHE A 259 4.38 -3.83 6.97
C PHE A 259 3.14 -4.42 7.67
N PRO A 260 1.94 -3.85 7.45
CA PRO A 260 0.74 -4.28 8.14
C PRO A 260 0.23 -5.62 7.59
N TYR A 261 -0.25 -6.47 8.51
CA TYR A 261 -0.98 -7.68 8.21
C TYR A 261 -2.12 -7.84 9.21
N ALA A 262 -3.36 -7.72 8.75
CA ALA A 262 -4.54 -7.67 9.61
C ALA A 262 -4.35 -6.66 10.76
N ASP A 263 -4.56 -7.08 12.00
CA ASP A 263 -4.32 -6.28 13.21
C ASP A 263 -2.88 -6.35 13.73
N LYS A 264 -1.98 -7.06 13.04
CA LYS A 264 -0.58 -7.30 13.39
C LYS A 264 0.39 -6.61 12.42
N LEU A 265 1.67 -6.88 12.60
CA LEU A 265 2.75 -6.47 11.70
C LEU A 265 3.59 -7.68 11.30
N ILE A 266 3.94 -7.77 10.03
CA ILE A 266 5.02 -8.63 9.57
C ILE A 266 6.32 -7.83 9.71
N LYS A 267 7.30 -8.41 10.41
CA LYS A 267 8.67 -7.89 10.52
C LYS A 267 9.56 -8.73 9.61
N VAL A 268 10.20 -8.08 8.67
CA VAL A 268 11.21 -8.69 7.80
C VAL A 268 12.58 -8.25 8.28
N ALA A 269 13.44 -9.20 8.54
CA ALA A 269 14.84 -8.98 8.87
C ALA A 269 15.73 -9.71 7.87
N THR A 270 17.02 -9.46 7.90
CA THR A 270 17.97 -9.97 6.91
C THR A 270 17.82 -11.47 6.62
N ARG A 271 17.52 -12.30 7.62
CA ARG A 271 17.37 -13.76 7.43
C ARG A 271 16.18 -14.34 8.22
N SER A 272 15.18 -13.55 8.45
CA SER A 272 13.99 -14.04 9.15
C SER A 272 12.76 -13.18 8.87
N VAL A 273 11.60 -13.80 8.99
CA VAL A 273 10.31 -13.13 9.05
C VAL A 273 9.64 -13.43 10.38
N ALA A 274 8.80 -12.52 10.85
CA ALA A 274 8.08 -12.67 12.11
C ALA A 274 6.74 -11.95 12.07
N LEU A 275 5.73 -12.49 12.72
CA LEU A 275 4.51 -11.77 13.06
C LEU A 275 4.69 -11.12 14.42
N ALA A 276 4.30 -9.86 14.58
CA ALA A 276 4.53 -9.12 15.81
C ALA A 276 3.35 -8.25 16.22
N GLU A 277 3.24 -8.02 17.51
CA GLU A 277 2.29 -7.07 18.09
C GLU A 277 2.70 -5.63 17.75
N PRO A 278 1.78 -4.79 17.22
CA PRO A 278 2.11 -3.41 16.84
C PRO A 278 2.50 -2.52 18.01
N ALA A 279 1.88 -2.69 19.17
CA ALA A 279 2.12 -1.85 20.33
C ALA A 279 3.51 -2.07 20.95
N THR A 280 3.97 -3.33 21.02
CA THR A 280 5.19 -3.73 21.71
C THR A 280 6.32 -4.17 20.78
N GLY A 281 6.00 -4.47 19.52
CA GLY A 281 6.92 -5.10 18.58
C GLY A 281 7.34 -6.51 18.96
N ARG A 282 6.71 -7.11 19.98
CA ARG A 282 7.01 -8.47 20.45
C ARG A 282 6.58 -9.48 19.37
N PRO A 283 7.47 -10.38 18.94
CA PRO A 283 7.10 -11.40 17.98
C PRO A 283 6.13 -12.42 18.63
N LEU A 284 5.08 -12.77 17.89
CA LEU A 284 4.19 -13.89 18.17
C LEU A 284 4.80 -15.20 17.70
N TRP A 285 5.43 -15.14 16.53
CA TRP A 285 6.31 -16.19 16.01
C TRP A 285 7.46 -15.57 15.22
N ARG A 286 8.52 -16.33 14.99
CA ARG A 286 9.68 -15.97 14.16
C ARG A 286 10.20 -17.18 13.43
N THR A 287 10.37 -17.07 12.11
CA THR A 287 10.95 -18.11 11.28
C THR A 287 12.25 -17.63 10.66
N ARG A 288 13.32 -18.41 10.83
CA ARG A 288 14.60 -18.19 10.14
C ARG A 288 14.54 -18.80 8.75
N LEU A 289 15.08 -18.08 7.78
CA LEU A 289 15.17 -18.51 6.38
C LEU A 289 16.63 -18.67 5.97
N GLY A 290 16.87 -19.54 4.98
CA GLY A 290 18.22 -19.95 4.59
C GLY A 290 19.09 -18.83 4.01
N THR A 291 18.46 -17.83 3.36
CA THR A 291 19.15 -16.74 2.67
C THR A 291 18.67 -15.36 3.16
N ALA A 292 19.28 -14.30 2.62
CA ALA A 292 18.84 -12.94 2.89
C ALA A 292 17.45 -12.70 2.28
N VAL A 293 16.52 -12.18 3.07
CA VAL A 293 15.15 -11.84 2.66
C VAL A 293 15.14 -10.41 2.14
N ASN A 294 14.68 -10.22 0.90
CA ASN A 294 14.60 -8.92 0.25
C ASN A 294 13.18 -8.38 0.20
N GLY A 295 12.18 -9.25 0.09
CA GLY A 295 10.78 -8.92 -0.02
C GLY A 295 9.90 -9.88 0.74
N ALA A 296 8.71 -9.45 1.12
CA ALA A 296 7.66 -10.32 1.60
C ALA A 296 6.28 -9.73 1.32
N ASP A 297 5.35 -10.60 0.93
CA ASP A 297 3.96 -10.27 0.64
C ASP A 297 3.01 -11.33 1.18
N VAL A 298 1.77 -10.94 1.49
CA VAL A 298 0.72 -11.90 1.86
C VAL A 298 -0.31 -12.00 0.75
N VAL A 299 -0.41 -13.17 0.14
CA VAL A 299 -1.26 -13.45 -1.02
C VAL A 299 -1.93 -14.81 -0.83
N GLY A 300 -3.22 -14.94 -1.12
CA GLY A 300 -3.94 -16.22 -1.03
C GLY A 300 -3.90 -16.86 0.37
N GLY A 301 -3.85 -16.05 1.45
CA GLY A 301 -3.73 -16.55 2.81
C GLY A 301 -2.35 -17.08 3.20
N ARG A 302 -1.33 -16.93 2.35
CA ARG A 302 0.06 -17.31 2.59
C ARG A 302 0.96 -16.10 2.66
N LEU A 303 1.98 -16.15 3.53
CA LEU A 303 3.08 -15.21 3.56
C LEU A 303 4.19 -15.72 2.64
N TYR A 304 4.48 -14.98 1.58
CA TYR A 304 5.60 -15.25 0.71
C TYR A 304 6.79 -14.40 1.13
N ALA A 305 7.94 -15.02 1.28
CA ALA A 305 9.21 -14.34 1.55
C ALA A 305 10.18 -14.61 0.41
N GLU A 306 10.74 -13.56 -0.17
CA GLU A 306 11.68 -13.61 -1.28
C GLU A 306 13.11 -13.55 -0.74
N GLY A 307 13.91 -14.53 -1.09
CA GLY A 307 15.30 -14.60 -0.68
C GLY A 307 16.27 -14.60 -1.82
N ARG A 308 17.29 -13.74 -1.70
CA ARG A 308 18.36 -13.64 -2.70
C ARG A 308 19.53 -14.55 -2.34
N ASN A 309 19.92 -15.39 -3.27
CA ASN A 309 21.04 -16.33 -3.14
C ASN A 309 22.38 -15.79 -3.70
N GLY A 310 22.51 -14.47 -3.88
CA GLY A 310 23.67 -13.82 -4.49
C GLY A 310 23.43 -13.39 -5.93
N ALA A 311 24.41 -12.75 -6.57
CA ALA A 311 24.25 -12.14 -7.88
C ALA A 311 24.10 -13.14 -9.04
N SER A 312 24.56 -14.37 -8.86
CA SER A 312 24.58 -15.43 -9.90
C SER A 312 23.64 -16.58 -9.62
N ALA A 313 22.95 -16.61 -8.49
CA ALA A 313 22.02 -17.67 -8.12
C ALA A 313 20.57 -17.23 -8.25
N ARG A 314 19.68 -18.17 -8.61
CA ARG A 314 18.25 -17.92 -8.66
C ARG A 314 17.71 -17.62 -7.27
N ASP A 315 16.78 -16.71 -7.19
CA ASP A 315 16.11 -16.34 -5.94
C ASP A 315 15.23 -17.51 -5.43
N THR A 316 15.06 -17.58 -4.12
CA THR A 316 14.21 -18.57 -3.46
C THR A 316 12.97 -17.89 -2.93
N LEU A 317 11.81 -18.46 -3.16
CA LEU A 317 10.54 -18.04 -2.57
C LEU A 317 10.13 -19.07 -1.52
N TRP A 318 9.91 -18.63 -0.28
CA TRP A 318 9.27 -19.42 0.77
C TRP A 318 7.81 -19.04 0.88
N ALA A 319 6.94 -20.04 0.96
CA ALA A 319 5.56 -19.87 1.37
C ALA A 319 5.43 -20.28 2.84
N LEU A 320 4.88 -19.41 3.66
CA LEU A 320 4.69 -19.64 5.10
C LEU A 320 3.21 -19.44 5.45
N ASP A 321 2.77 -20.18 6.46
CA ASP A 321 1.51 -19.87 7.13
C ASP A 321 1.68 -18.58 7.96
N PRO A 322 0.94 -17.50 7.66
CA PRO A 322 1.11 -16.23 8.35
C PRO A 322 0.65 -16.28 9.82
N ARG A 323 -0.10 -17.29 10.24
CA ARG A 323 -0.57 -17.45 11.61
C ARG A 323 0.46 -18.14 12.51
N THR A 324 1.15 -19.14 11.97
CA THR A 324 2.08 -19.99 12.74
C THR A 324 3.54 -19.74 12.39
N GLY A 325 3.83 -19.17 11.23
CA GLY A 325 5.17 -19.00 10.69
C GLY A 325 5.78 -20.29 10.12
N ASN A 326 5.02 -21.38 10.07
CA ASN A 326 5.51 -22.63 9.49
C ASN A 326 5.74 -22.50 7.99
N VAL A 327 6.87 -23.03 7.50
CA VAL A 327 7.16 -23.10 6.07
C VAL A 327 6.28 -24.17 5.45
N LEU A 328 5.40 -23.77 4.53
CA LEU A 328 4.49 -24.64 3.77
C LEU A 328 5.15 -25.19 2.52
N GLY A 329 6.16 -24.50 2.00
CA GLY A 329 6.91 -24.94 0.83
C GLY A 329 7.93 -23.90 0.37
N THR A 330 8.77 -24.33 -0.56
CA THR A 330 9.80 -23.49 -1.18
C THR A 330 9.77 -23.63 -2.70
N LEU A 331 10.14 -22.58 -3.39
CA LEU A 331 10.22 -22.53 -4.85
C LEU A 331 11.51 -21.84 -5.27
N THR A 332 12.28 -22.42 -6.17
CA THR A 332 13.33 -21.71 -6.89
C THR A 332 12.70 -20.89 -8.00
N VAL A 333 12.83 -19.56 -7.92
CA VAL A 333 12.26 -18.65 -8.91
C VAL A 333 13.01 -18.80 -10.24
N PRO A 334 12.34 -18.98 -11.38
CA PRO A 334 13.00 -19.28 -12.66
C PRO A 334 13.64 -18.05 -13.33
N VAL A 335 13.79 -16.96 -12.60
CA VAL A 335 14.43 -15.71 -13.05
C VAL A 335 15.43 -15.22 -12.01
N PHE A 336 16.31 -14.32 -12.43
CA PHE A 336 17.27 -13.64 -11.56
C PHE A 336 16.77 -12.22 -11.23
N GLY A 337 17.21 -11.71 -10.09
CA GLY A 337 17.05 -10.32 -9.75
C GLY A 337 15.60 -9.89 -9.66
N VAL A 338 14.83 -10.52 -8.78
CA VAL A 338 13.50 -10.01 -8.41
C VAL A 338 13.68 -8.62 -7.80
N VAL A 339 13.04 -7.63 -8.40
CA VAL A 339 13.11 -6.21 -8.00
C VAL A 339 11.82 -5.71 -7.37
N GLY A 340 10.74 -6.47 -7.47
CA GLY A 340 9.46 -6.12 -6.88
C GLY A 340 8.48 -7.28 -6.96
N SER A 341 7.40 -7.16 -6.21
CA SER A 341 6.29 -8.10 -6.20
C SER A 341 4.96 -7.37 -6.25
N ALA A 342 3.91 -8.09 -6.63
CA ALA A 342 2.56 -7.56 -6.67
C ALA A 342 1.54 -8.68 -6.39
N ARG A 343 0.54 -8.37 -5.57
CA ARG A 343 -0.60 -9.25 -5.34
C ARG A 343 -1.67 -9.02 -6.41
N VAL A 344 -1.98 -10.03 -7.19
CA VAL A 344 -2.98 -9.98 -8.27
C VAL A 344 -4.02 -11.07 -8.05
N GLY A 345 -5.12 -10.73 -7.42
CA GLY A 345 -6.11 -11.71 -6.96
C GLY A 345 -5.50 -12.66 -5.92
N GLN A 346 -5.46 -13.94 -6.23
CA GLN A 346 -4.84 -14.97 -5.39
C GLN A 346 -3.39 -15.30 -5.82
N ASP A 347 -2.89 -14.66 -6.86
CA ASP A 347 -1.54 -14.92 -7.39
C ASP A 347 -0.54 -13.87 -6.91
N LEU A 348 0.70 -14.32 -6.70
CA LEU A 348 1.87 -13.46 -6.50
C LEU A 348 2.60 -13.28 -7.83
N TRP A 349 2.75 -12.03 -8.25
CA TRP A 349 3.59 -11.67 -9.39
C TRP A 349 4.95 -11.22 -8.88
N LEU A 350 6.01 -11.90 -9.30
CA LEU A 350 7.40 -11.53 -9.05
C LEU A 350 7.95 -10.82 -10.29
N ILE A 351 8.46 -9.62 -10.10
CA ILE A 351 8.95 -8.76 -11.18
C ILE A 351 10.47 -8.83 -11.20
N SER A 352 11.01 -9.30 -12.31
CA SER A 352 12.45 -9.42 -12.51
C SER A 352 13.03 -8.22 -13.28
N ALA A 353 14.21 -7.76 -12.87
CA ALA A 353 14.98 -6.76 -13.60
C ALA A 353 15.24 -7.15 -15.07
N ALA A 354 15.26 -8.45 -15.38
CA ALA A 354 15.41 -8.98 -16.74
C ALA A 354 14.13 -8.90 -17.59
N GLY A 355 13.18 -8.03 -17.22
CA GLY A 355 12.00 -7.75 -18.02
C GLY A 355 10.91 -8.83 -17.98
N ARG A 356 10.90 -9.70 -16.99
CA ARG A 356 9.95 -10.79 -16.87
C ARG A 356 9.07 -10.66 -15.65
N ALA A 357 7.83 -11.13 -15.77
CA ALA A 357 6.92 -11.34 -14.66
C ALA A 357 6.72 -12.86 -14.46
N VAL A 358 7.03 -13.35 -13.27
CA VAL A 358 6.79 -14.74 -12.86
C VAL A 358 5.53 -14.76 -12.00
N VAL A 359 4.54 -15.53 -12.41
CA VAL A 359 3.28 -15.67 -11.69
C VAL A 359 3.33 -16.96 -10.87
N VAL A 360 3.16 -16.82 -9.58
CA VAL A 360 3.12 -17.92 -8.61
C VAL A 360 1.69 -18.04 -8.10
N ALA A 361 1.12 -19.24 -8.21
CA ALA A 361 -0.20 -19.51 -7.65
C ALA A 361 -0.16 -19.42 -6.12
N GLY A 362 -1.14 -18.72 -5.58
CA GLY A 362 -1.36 -18.52 -4.14
C GLY A 362 -1.99 -19.70 -3.42
#